data_a0f9dbaf31b6dbedd87ba01211244c7c
#
_entry.id   a0f9dbaf31b6dbedd87ba01211244c7c
#
_cell.length_a   1.000
_cell.length_b   1.000
_cell.length_c   1.000
_cell.angle_alpha   90.00
_cell.angle_beta   90.00
_cell.angle_gamma   90.00
#
_symmetry.space_group_name_H-M   'P 1'
#
loop_
_entity.id
_entity.type
_entity.pdbx_description
1 polymer ?
#
loop_
_entity_poly.entity_id
_entity_poly.type
_entity_poly.pdbx_seq_one_letter_code
_entity_poly.pdbx_strand_id
1 'polypeptide(L)'
;MPLPPPAPAADRPVSSFAIDVPETLLARARAGDGAAFEQIYRWFERPVFTLAVRIAGDRDEATEVLQETMLKVLTRIGDFRGHRDGSGTPFWGWLRQIAVNEALMRLRSRRRHEHADSDEEHLADDRAPPPPAAADAAALGRALAQLPEATRSVLWLYHAEGYTHEEIAALMQRSISFSKSQLARGGRRLRQLLEPEQAHA
;
A
#
# COMPACT_ATOMS: atom_id res chain seq x y z
N MET A 1 -6.01 14.21 16.97
CA MET A 1 -4.66 14.06 17.52
C MET A 1 -3.70 13.88 16.35
N PRO A 2 -2.67 14.73 16.15
CA PRO A 2 -1.71 14.53 15.07
C PRO A 2 -0.91 13.24 15.35
N LEU A 3 -0.68 12.42 14.31
CA LEU A 3 0.17 11.22 14.36
C LEU A 3 1.61 11.64 14.75
N PRO A 4 2.32 10.83 15.56
CA PRO A 4 3.71 11.07 15.87
C PRO A 4 4.57 11.08 14.59
N PRO A 5 5.66 11.87 14.56
CA PRO A 5 6.56 11.89 13.41
C PRO A 5 7.20 10.51 13.22
N PRO A 6 7.47 10.11 11.97
CA PRO A 6 8.10 8.83 11.66
C PRO A 6 9.50 8.74 12.28
N ALA A 7 9.86 7.54 12.76
CA ALA A 7 11.18 7.23 13.33
C ALA A 7 12.32 7.50 12.31
N PRO A 8 13.54 7.81 12.76
CA PRO A 8 14.66 8.16 11.90
C PRO A 8 15.03 7.04 10.92
N ALA A 9 15.35 7.43 9.70
CA ALA A 9 15.40 6.64 8.45
C ALA A 9 16.58 5.65 8.31
N ALA A 10 17.33 5.29 9.38
CA ALA A 10 18.61 4.59 9.24
C ALA A 10 18.52 3.09 8.88
N ASP A 11 17.33 2.46 8.93
CA ASP A 11 17.21 1.01 8.71
C ASP A 11 15.91 0.59 7.95
N ARG A 12 15.37 1.49 7.11
CA ARG A 12 14.16 1.18 6.33
C ARG A 12 14.52 0.65 4.95
N PRO A 13 13.94 -0.48 4.52
CA PRO A 13 14.07 -0.92 3.14
C PRO A 13 13.55 0.19 2.21
N VAL A 14 14.36 0.58 1.23
CA VAL A 14 14.00 1.59 0.25
C VAL A 14 12.83 1.05 -0.57
N SER A 15 11.68 1.72 -0.53
CA SER A 15 10.53 1.38 -1.37
C SER A 15 10.96 1.32 -2.84
N SER A 16 10.56 0.27 -3.56
CA SER A 16 10.89 0.08 -4.98
C SER A 16 10.31 1.17 -5.92
N PHE A 17 9.58 2.14 -5.38
CA PHE A 17 8.97 3.24 -6.12
C PHE A 17 9.52 4.61 -5.68
N ALA A 18 10.83 4.75 -5.52
CA ALA A 18 11.48 6.03 -5.25
C ALA A 18 11.46 6.92 -6.52
N ILE A 19 10.28 7.43 -6.88
CA ILE A 19 10.15 8.42 -7.94
C ILE A 19 10.46 9.79 -7.33
N ASP A 20 11.52 10.43 -7.78
CA ASP A 20 11.85 11.79 -7.38
C ASP A 20 11.03 12.79 -8.23
N VAL A 21 10.24 13.64 -7.56
CA VAL A 21 9.41 14.66 -8.22
C VAL A 21 10.14 15.98 -8.19
N PRO A 22 10.51 16.56 -9.37
CA PRO A 22 11.19 17.85 -9.42
C PRO A 22 10.41 18.96 -8.72
N GLU A 23 11.10 19.79 -7.93
CA GLU A 23 10.45 20.90 -7.21
C GLU A 23 9.74 21.88 -8.17
N THR A 24 10.24 22.04 -9.39
CA THR A 24 9.58 22.84 -10.43
C THR A 24 8.21 22.29 -10.81
N LEU A 25 8.05 20.96 -10.86
CA LEU A 25 6.76 20.31 -11.13
C LEU A 25 5.82 20.46 -9.94
N LEU A 26 6.32 20.29 -8.73
CA LEU A 26 5.55 20.48 -7.48
C LEU A 26 5.08 21.94 -7.35
N ALA A 27 5.94 22.91 -7.63
CA ALA A 27 5.59 24.34 -7.58
C ALA A 27 4.47 24.67 -8.58
N ARG A 28 4.52 24.15 -9.81
CA ARG A 28 3.46 24.32 -10.80
C ARG A 28 2.14 23.67 -10.33
N ALA A 29 2.19 22.46 -9.82
CA ALA A 29 1.01 21.76 -9.31
C ALA A 29 0.38 22.51 -8.12
N ARG A 30 1.20 23.07 -7.19
CA ARG A 30 0.73 23.94 -6.09
C ARG A 30 0.08 25.23 -6.59
N ALA A 31 0.53 25.74 -7.74
CA ALA A 31 -0.06 26.92 -8.39
C ALA A 31 -1.37 26.60 -9.14
N GLY A 32 -1.83 25.36 -9.12
CA GLY A 32 -3.07 24.94 -9.79
C GLY A 32 -2.90 24.56 -11.27
N ASP A 33 -1.67 24.33 -11.73
CA ASP A 33 -1.40 23.87 -13.10
C ASP A 33 -1.90 22.41 -13.25
N GLY A 34 -3.04 22.25 -13.96
CA GLY A 34 -3.64 20.93 -14.21
C GLY A 34 -2.74 19.96 -14.97
N ALA A 35 -1.91 20.48 -15.92
CA ALA A 35 -0.97 19.63 -16.67
C ALA A 35 0.16 19.11 -15.77
N ALA A 36 0.63 19.91 -14.82
CA ALA A 36 1.60 19.48 -13.83
C ALA A 36 1.02 18.42 -12.91
N PHE A 37 -0.22 18.57 -12.47
CA PHE A 37 -0.91 17.56 -11.66
C PHE A 37 -1.16 16.27 -12.45
N GLU A 38 -1.60 16.36 -13.72
CA GLU A 38 -1.77 15.20 -14.59
C GLU A 38 -0.47 14.38 -14.72
N GLN A 39 0.66 15.07 -14.84
CA GLN A 39 1.97 14.41 -14.91
C GLN A 39 2.30 13.68 -13.61
N ILE A 40 2.04 14.28 -12.45
CA ILE A 40 2.18 13.62 -11.13
C ILE A 40 1.25 12.43 -11.05
N TYR A 41 -0.02 12.58 -11.45
CA TYR A 41 -0.99 11.49 -11.48
C TYR A 41 -0.45 10.29 -12.28
N ARG A 42 -0.01 10.48 -13.52
CA ARG A 42 0.53 9.42 -14.40
C ARG A 42 1.75 8.71 -13.81
N TRP A 43 2.58 9.41 -13.04
CA TRP A 43 3.74 8.79 -12.40
C TRP A 43 3.36 7.90 -11.23
N PHE A 44 2.30 8.25 -10.51
CA PHE A 44 1.93 7.58 -9.25
C PHE A 44 0.67 6.73 -9.32
N GLU A 45 -0.12 6.78 -10.39
CA GLU A 45 -1.34 5.97 -10.50
C GLU A 45 -1.06 4.47 -10.33
N ARG A 46 -0.07 3.95 -11.04
CA ARG A 46 0.29 2.53 -10.96
C ARG A 46 0.88 2.12 -9.61
N PRO A 47 1.85 2.83 -9.02
CA PRO A 47 2.31 2.61 -7.65
C PRO A 47 1.19 2.62 -6.61
N VAL A 48 0.32 3.63 -6.63
CA VAL A 48 -0.79 3.76 -5.69
C VAL A 48 -1.80 2.64 -5.88
N PHE A 49 -2.20 2.34 -7.13
CA PHE A 49 -3.12 1.26 -7.43
C PHE A 49 -2.57 -0.09 -6.95
N THR A 50 -1.29 -0.38 -7.22
CA THR A 50 -0.65 -1.63 -6.77
C THR A 50 -0.67 -1.74 -5.25
N LEU A 51 -0.31 -0.67 -4.53
CA LEU A 51 -0.38 -0.60 -3.07
C LEU A 51 -1.81 -0.87 -2.58
N ALA A 52 -2.79 -0.21 -3.18
CA ALA A 52 -4.20 -0.34 -2.82
C ALA A 52 -4.71 -1.78 -3.01
N VAL A 53 -4.43 -2.42 -4.16
CA VAL A 53 -4.78 -3.84 -4.41
C VAL A 53 -4.14 -4.75 -3.35
N ARG A 54 -2.88 -4.51 -2.97
CA ARG A 54 -2.19 -5.34 -1.97
C ARG A 54 -2.80 -5.22 -0.56
N ILE A 55 -3.36 -4.08 -0.23
CA ILE A 55 -4.02 -3.85 1.06
C ILE A 55 -5.50 -4.29 1.00
N ALA A 56 -6.27 -3.77 0.07
CA ALA A 56 -7.71 -4.03 -0.03
C ALA A 56 -8.02 -5.43 -0.58
N GLY A 57 -7.18 -5.97 -1.49
CA GLY A 57 -7.38 -7.29 -2.10
C GLY A 57 -8.39 -7.32 -3.23
N ASP A 58 -9.04 -6.24 -3.50
CA ASP A 58 -10.06 -6.05 -4.51
C ASP A 58 -9.64 -4.92 -5.46
N ARG A 59 -9.93 -5.06 -6.77
CA ARG A 59 -9.50 -4.09 -7.78
C ARG A 59 -10.42 -2.87 -7.85
N ASP A 60 -11.69 -3.04 -7.60
CA ASP A 60 -12.67 -1.96 -7.62
C ASP A 60 -12.42 -1.05 -6.40
N GLU A 61 -12.25 -1.65 -5.22
CA GLU A 61 -11.82 -0.92 -4.02
C GLU A 61 -10.48 -0.20 -4.23
N ALA A 62 -9.52 -0.83 -4.92
CA ALA A 62 -8.23 -0.20 -5.21
C ALA A 62 -8.36 1.00 -6.17
N THR A 63 -9.30 0.94 -7.12
CA THR A 63 -9.60 2.07 -8.00
C THR A 63 -10.15 3.26 -7.21
N GLU A 64 -11.07 2.99 -6.30
CA GLU A 64 -11.63 4.01 -5.42
C GLU A 64 -10.56 4.61 -4.48
N VAL A 65 -9.68 3.75 -3.91
CA VAL A 65 -8.53 4.21 -3.10
C VAL A 65 -7.62 5.12 -3.93
N LEU A 66 -7.33 4.76 -5.19
CA LEU A 66 -6.53 5.58 -6.09
C LEU A 66 -7.17 6.95 -6.31
N GLN A 67 -8.47 7.00 -6.63
CA GLN A 67 -9.20 8.24 -6.89
C GLN A 67 -9.20 9.16 -5.66
N GLU A 68 -9.57 8.63 -4.49
CA GLU A 68 -9.58 9.37 -3.23
C GLU A 68 -8.18 9.87 -2.84
N THR A 69 -7.16 9.01 -3.02
CA THR A 69 -5.77 9.39 -2.76
C THR A 69 -5.36 10.56 -3.63
N MET A 70 -5.61 10.50 -4.94
CA MET A 70 -5.22 11.54 -5.88
C MET A 70 -6.00 12.84 -5.68
N LEU A 71 -7.28 12.76 -5.31
CA LEU A 71 -8.08 13.92 -4.93
C LEU A 71 -7.50 14.60 -3.67
N LYS A 72 -7.10 13.83 -2.68
CA LYS A 72 -6.44 14.35 -1.47
C LYS A 72 -5.07 14.94 -1.77
N VAL A 73 -4.31 14.33 -2.68
CA VAL A 73 -3.04 14.90 -3.15
C VAL A 73 -3.27 16.24 -3.84
N LEU A 74 -4.24 16.33 -4.75
CA LEU A 74 -4.59 17.57 -5.46
C LEU A 74 -4.94 18.70 -4.47
N THR A 75 -5.77 18.39 -3.50
CA THR A 75 -6.26 19.40 -2.53
C THR A 75 -5.23 19.76 -1.46
N ARG A 76 -4.28 18.87 -1.16
CA ARG A 76 -3.31 19.01 -0.06
C ARG A 76 -1.85 19.10 -0.51
N ILE A 77 -1.58 19.23 -1.82
CA ILE A 77 -0.21 19.32 -2.33
C ILE A 77 0.54 20.54 -1.77
N GLY A 78 -0.18 21.58 -1.35
CA GLY A 78 0.36 22.74 -0.64
C GLY A 78 0.89 22.43 0.76
N ASP A 79 0.42 21.34 1.40
CA ASP A 79 0.87 20.89 2.71
C ASP A 79 2.20 20.14 2.64
N PHE A 80 2.55 19.61 1.47
CA PHE A 80 3.80 18.90 1.27
C PHE A 80 4.99 19.87 1.34
N ARG A 81 5.80 19.75 2.39
CA ARG A 81 6.91 20.67 2.66
C ARG A 81 8.21 20.34 1.90
N GLY A 82 8.31 19.13 1.33
CA GLY A 82 9.51 18.71 0.58
C GLY A 82 10.79 18.65 1.40
N HIS A 83 11.88 18.41 0.71
CA HIS A 83 13.23 18.51 1.25
C HIS A 83 13.74 19.94 1.12
N ARG A 84 13.51 20.81 2.09
CA ARG A 84 14.15 22.14 2.07
C ARG A 84 15.62 22.13 2.51
N ASP A 85 16.03 21.06 3.20
CA ASP A 85 17.36 20.92 3.84
C ASP A 85 17.91 19.48 3.80
N GLY A 86 17.39 18.63 2.91
CA GLY A 86 17.82 17.24 2.79
C GLY A 86 17.28 16.28 3.87
N SER A 87 16.48 16.75 4.83
CA SER A 87 15.93 15.95 5.95
C SER A 87 14.45 15.58 5.77
N GLY A 88 13.77 16.05 4.72
CA GLY A 88 12.34 15.85 4.52
C GLY A 88 11.98 14.47 3.94
N THR A 89 10.70 14.14 3.99
CA THR A 89 10.17 12.92 3.39
C THR A 89 10.05 13.07 1.88
N PRO A 90 10.54 12.13 1.04
CA PRO A 90 10.28 12.14 -0.40
C PRO A 90 8.78 12.25 -0.71
N PHE A 91 8.43 12.85 -1.86
CA PHE A 91 7.04 13.02 -2.26
C PHE A 91 6.26 11.69 -2.21
N TRP A 92 6.87 10.60 -2.68
CA TRP A 92 6.28 9.27 -2.57
C TRP A 92 5.97 8.87 -1.11
N GLY A 93 6.86 9.16 -0.16
CA GLY A 93 6.63 8.85 1.25
C GLY A 93 5.38 9.53 1.81
N TRP A 94 5.18 10.81 1.45
CA TRP A 94 3.99 11.57 1.82
C TRP A 94 2.72 11.05 1.11
N LEU A 95 2.78 10.85 -0.20
CA LEU A 95 1.67 10.32 -1.00
C LEU A 95 1.29 8.91 -0.55
N ARG A 96 2.27 8.04 -0.34
CA ARG A 96 2.08 6.68 0.17
C ARG A 96 1.34 6.66 1.51
N GLN A 97 1.67 7.58 2.42
CA GLN A 97 0.97 7.69 3.70
C GLN A 97 -0.53 7.99 3.51
N ILE A 98 -0.87 8.84 2.54
CA ILE A 98 -2.27 9.11 2.18
C ILE A 98 -2.91 7.83 1.64
N ALA A 99 -2.28 7.15 0.68
CA ALA A 99 -2.81 5.95 0.05
C ALA A 99 -3.03 4.79 1.05
N VAL A 100 -2.08 4.55 1.96
CA VAL A 100 -2.21 3.54 3.02
C VAL A 100 -3.39 3.85 3.95
N ASN A 101 -3.53 5.11 4.35
CA ASN A 101 -4.65 5.53 5.21
C ASN A 101 -6.00 5.31 4.51
N GLU A 102 -6.12 5.65 3.22
CA GLU A 102 -7.35 5.43 2.45
C GLU A 102 -7.67 3.94 2.31
N ALA A 103 -6.70 3.13 1.93
CA ALA A 103 -6.88 1.69 1.79
C ALA A 103 -7.32 1.03 3.11
N LEU A 104 -6.69 1.38 4.22
CA LEU A 104 -7.06 0.84 5.54
C LEU A 104 -8.40 1.39 6.05
N MET A 105 -8.76 2.63 5.70
CA MET A 105 -10.06 3.20 6.05
C MET A 105 -11.19 2.46 5.32
N ARG A 106 -11.04 2.19 4.02
CA ARG A 106 -11.98 1.39 3.24
C ARG A 106 -12.09 -0.03 3.77
N LEU A 107 -10.96 -0.68 4.05
CA LEU A 107 -10.95 -2.01 4.65
C LEU A 107 -11.74 -2.07 5.97
N ARG A 108 -11.62 -1.04 6.82
CA ARG A 108 -12.41 -0.95 8.06
C ARG A 108 -13.89 -0.68 7.81
N SER A 109 -14.21 0.13 6.80
CA SER A 109 -15.60 0.41 6.42
C SER A 109 -16.30 -0.85 5.92
N ARG A 110 -15.66 -1.58 5.00
CA ARG A 110 -16.19 -2.85 4.47
C ARG A 110 -16.48 -3.84 5.58
N ARG A 111 -15.54 -4.08 6.48
CA ARG A 111 -15.75 -5.01 7.62
C ARG A 111 -16.91 -4.62 8.54
N ARG A 112 -17.20 -3.33 8.67
CA ARG A 112 -18.39 -2.89 9.43
C ARG A 112 -19.68 -3.24 8.73
N HIS A 113 -19.69 -3.23 7.37
CA HIS A 113 -20.86 -3.59 6.56
C HIS A 113 -20.99 -5.12 6.44
N GLU A 114 -19.91 -5.86 6.28
CA GLU A 114 -19.89 -7.32 6.17
C GLU A 114 -20.29 -8.04 7.46
N HIS A 115 -20.11 -7.40 8.64
CA HIS A 115 -20.71 -7.90 9.88
C HIS A 115 -22.25 -7.79 9.91
N ALA A 116 -22.86 -7.13 8.93
CA ALA A 116 -24.29 -7.07 8.73
C ALA A 116 -24.79 -8.00 7.60
N ASP A 117 -23.91 -8.44 6.67
CA ASP A 117 -24.23 -9.35 5.56
C ASP A 117 -23.06 -10.31 5.30
N SER A 118 -23.40 -11.60 5.06
CA SER A 118 -22.48 -12.76 4.98
C SER A 118 -21.52 -12.71 3.79
N ASP A 119 -20.34 -13.26 4.05
CA ASP A 119 -19.28 -13.82 3.16
C ASP A 119 -19.54 -13.82 1.63
N GLU A 120 -18.72 -13.05 0.90
CA GLU A 120 -18.39 -13.35 -0.49
C GLU A 120 -16.86 -13.32 -0.70
N GLU A 121 -16.36 -14.45 -1.16
CA GLU A 121 -14.97 -14.73 -1.48
C GLU A 121 -14.65 -14.22 -2.88
N HIS A 122 -13.79 -13.19 -3.03
CA HIS A 122 -13.42 -12.63 -4.33
C HIS A 122 -12.16 -13.31 -4.88
N LEU A 123 -12.34 -14.02 -5.98
CA LEU A 123 -11.29 -14.67 -6.77
C LEU A 123 -10.56 -13.65 -7.66
N ALA A 124 -9.22 -13.74 -7.68
CA ALA A 124 -8.36 -12.93 -8.54
C ALA A 124 -8.47 -13.36 -10.01
N ASP A 125 -8.63 -12.41 -10.91
CA ASP A 125 -8.63 -12.61 -12.37
C ASP A 125 -7.19 -12.79 -12.89
N ASP A 126 -6.96 -13.85 -13.67
CA ASP A 126 -5.65 -14.33 -14.13
C ASP A 126 -5.55 -14.10 -15.66
N ARG A 127 -4.73 -13.14 -16.09
CA ARG A 127 -4.47 -12.90 -17.52
C ARG A 127 -2.98 -12.90 -17.84
N ALA A 128 -2.60 -13.81 -18.72
CA ALA A 128 -1.38 -13.99 -19.51
C ALA A 128 -0.11 -14.49 -18.79
N PRO A 129 0.65 -15.43 -19.38
CA PRO A 129 1.89 -15.94 -18.79
C PRO A 129 3.01 -14.92 -18.96
N PRO A 130 3.65 -14.51 -17.84
CA PRO A 130 4.69 -13.50 -17.83
C PRO A 130 6.10 -14.13 -17.90
N PRO A 131 7.15 -13.32 -18.22
CA PRO A 131 8.55 -13.72 -18.06
C PRO A 131 8.86 -14.27 -16.65
N PRO A 132 9.91 -15.08 -16.42
CA PRO A 132 10.13 -15.79 -15.14
C PRO A 132 10.03 -14.93 -13.88
N ALA A 133 10.60 -13.74 -13.87
CA ALA A 133 10.49 -12.81 -12.73
C ALA A 133 9.07 -12.27 -12.52
N ALA A 134 8.29 -12.17 -13.60
CA ALA A 134 6.89 -11.78 -13.52
C ALA A 134 5.99 -12.97 -13.14
N ALA A 135 6.41 -14.21 -13.44
CA ALA A 135 5.75 -15.42 -12.95
C ALA A 135 5.85 -15.54 -11.43
N ASP A 136 7.03 -15.27 -10.85
CA ASP A 136 7.22 -15.25 -9.40
C ASP A 136 6.39 -14.15 -8.74
N ALA A 137 6.36 -12.96 -9.34
CA ALA A 137 5.54 -11.86 -8.87
C ALA A 137 4.03 -12.17 -8.93
N ALA A 138 3.59 -12.85 -9.99
CA ALA A 138 2.21 -13.29 -10.13
C ALA A 138 1.88 -14.40 -9.12
N ALA A 139 2.77 -15.38 -8.91
CA ALA A 139 2.61 -16.41 -7.90
C ALA A 139 2.51 -15.82 -6.49
N LEU A 140 3.40 -14.89 -6.14
CA LEU A 140 3.32 -14.14 -4.88
C LEU A 140 2.00 -13.37 -4.77
N GLY A 141 1.55 -12.76 -5.86
CA GLY A 141 0.27 -12.04 -5.92
C GLY A 141 -0.92 -12.95 -5.60
N ARG A 142 -0.98 -14.12 -6.22
CA ARG A 142 -2.03 -15.12 -5.96
C ARG A 142 -1.96 -15.66 -4.53
N ALA A 143 -0.77 -15.95 -4.04
CA ALA A 143 -0.60 -16.43 -2.66
C ALA A 143 -1.04 -15.37 -1.63
N LEU A 144 -0.70 -14.10 -1.85
CA LEU A 144 -1.16 -13.00 -0.99
C LEU A 144 -2.68 -12.82 -1.03
N ALA A 145 -3.31 -13.00 -2.19
CA ALA A 145 -4.77 -12.89 -2.35
C ALA A 145 -5.52 -13.94 -1.54
N GLN A 146 -4.92 -15.12 -1.28
CA GLN A 146 -5.50 -16.18 -0.45
C GLN A 146 -5.38 -15.93 1.06
N LEU A 147 -4.69 -14.88 1.49
CA LEU A 147 -4.57 -14.55 2.90
C LEU A 147 -5.75 -13.68 3.35
N PRO A 148 -6.21 -13.86 4.61
CA PRO A 148 -7.15 -12.91 5.21
C PRO A 148 -6.61 -11.49 5.09
N GLU A 149 -7.49 -10.53 4.77
CA GLU A 149 -7.13 -9.14 4.47
C GLU A 149 -6.22 -8.49 5.51
N ALA A 150 -6.51 -8.67 6.80
CA ALA A 150 -5.68 -8.11 7.85
C ALA A 150 -4.26 -8.70 7.86
N THR A 151 -4.15 -9.99 7.56
CA THR A 151 -2.88 -10.69 7.49
C THR A 151 -2.08 -10.20 6.28
N ARG A 152 -2.72 -10.11 5.12
CA ARG A 152 -2.15 -9.59 3.88
C ARG A 152 -1.67 -8.16 4.05
N SER A 153 -2.51 -7.29 4.62
CA SER A 153 -2.16 -5.88 4.89
C SER A 153 -0.95 -5.76 5.81
N VAL A 154 -0.89 -6.52 6.91
CA VAL A 154 0.26 -6.50 7.83
C VAL A 154 1.53 -6.97 7.13
N LEU A 155 1.48 -8.07 6.37
CA LEU A 155 2.63 -8.57 5.61
C LEU A 155 3.15 -7.53 4.62
N TRP A 156 2.25 -6.92 3.85
CA TRP A 156 2.62 -5.92 2.85
C TRP A 156 3.22 -4.68 3.50
N LEU A 157 2.55 -4.13 4.50
CA LEU A 157 3.03 -2.93 5.21
C LEU A 157 4.40 -3.15 5.85
N TYR A 158 4.63 -4.32 6.43
CA TYR A 158 5.89 -4.63 7.10
C TYR A 158 7.02 -4.89 6.10
N HIS A 159 6.83 -5.82 5.14
CA HIS A 159 7.91 -6.29 4.26
C HIS A 159 8.13 -5.40 3.04
N ALA A 160 7.07 -4.88 2.43
CA ALA A 160 7.18 -4.09 1.21
C ALA A 160 7.29 -2.59 1.49
N GLU A 161 6.53 -2.11 2.48
CA GLU A 161 6.45 -0.68 2.78
C GLU A 161 7.34 -0.25 3.96
N GLY A 162 7.91 -1.20 4.70
CA GLY A 162 8.88 -0.94 5.78
C GLY A 162 8.28 -0.28 7.03
N TYR A 163 6.97 -0.46 7.28
CA TYR A 163 6.35 0.02 8.52
C TYR A 163 6.75 -0.84 9.71
N THR A 164 6.96 -0.23 10.85
CA THR A 164 7.17 -0.92 12.13
C THR A 164 5.87 -1.52 12.66
N HIS A 165 5.96 -2.45 13.62
CA HIS A 165 4.77 -3.02 14.26
C HIS A 165 3.95 -1.97 15.01
N GLU A 166 4.59 -0.97 15.58
CA GLU A 166 3.98 0.17 16.26
C GLU A 166 3.17 1.03 15.29
N GLU A 167 3.76 1.36 14.14
CA GLU A 167 3.10 2.12 13.07
C GLU A 167 1.91 1.35 12.50
N ILE A 168 2.07 0.04 12.22
CA ILE A 168 1.00 -0.83 11.72
C ILE A 168 -0.14 -0.93 12.75
N ALA A 169 0.19 -1.10 14.03
CA ALA A 169 -0.79 -1.15 15.10
C ALA A 169 -1.60 0.14 15.19
N ALA A 170 -0.95 1.29 15.11
CA ALA A 170 -1.60 2.60 15.10
C ALA A 170 -2.50 2.78 13.85
N LEU A 171 -1.99 2.47 12.65
CA LEU A 171 -2.73 2.58 11.38
C LEU A 171 -3.95 1.66 11.35
N MET A 172 -3.83 0.44 11.83
CA MET A 172 -4.90 -0.56 11.85
C MET A 172 -5.81 -0.43 13.08
N GLN A 173 -5.50 0.45 14.04
CA GLN A 173 -6.21 0.61 15.31
C GLN A 173 -6.28 -0.72 16.09
N ARG A 174 -5.13 -1.41 16.18
CA ARG A 174 -4.96 -2.70 16.85
C ARG A 174 -3.76 -2.65 17.80
N SER A 175 -3.55 -3.73 18.55
CA SER A 175 -2.35 -3.84 19.41
C SER A 175 -1.10 -4.20 18.61
N ILE A 176 0.08 -3.89 19.15
CA ILE A 176 1.38 -4.31 18.59
C ILE A 176 1.45 -5.85 18.51
N SER A 177 0.92 -6.54 19.52
CA SER A 177 0.85 -8.00 19.54
C SER A 177 0.00 -8.57 18.41
N PHE A 178 -1.08 -7.88 18.01
CA PHE A 178 -1.87 -8.23 16.84
C PHE A 178 -0.98 -8.19 15.57
N SER A 179 -0.27 -7.09 15.32
CA SER A 179 0.61 -6.97 14.16
C SER A 179 1.67 -8.09 14.13
N LYS A 180 2.36 -8.35 15.25
CA LYS A 180 3.34 -9.44 15.37
C LYS A 180 2.73 -10.81 15.07
N SER A 181 1.54 -11.09 15.62
CA SER A 181 0.87 -12.38 15.42
C SER A 181 0.37 -12.57 13.99
N GLN A 182 -0.14 -11.50 13.34
CA GLN A 182 -0.53 -11.54 11.92
C GLN A 182 0.67 -11.79 11.02
N LEU A 183 1.79 -11.10 11.26
CA LEU A 183 3.03 -11.30 10.51
C LEU A 183 3.51 -12.75 10.60
N ALA A 184 3.59 -13.31 11.81
CA ALA A 184 4.06 -14.67 12.03
C ALA A 184 3.15 -15.74 11.39
N ARG A 185 1.83 -15.60 11.52
CA ARG A 185 0.85 -16.53 10.92
C ARG A 185 0.84 -16.41 9.39
N GLY A 186 0.81 -15.19 8.90
CA GLY A 186 0.80 -14.91 7.47
C GLY A 186 2.07 -15.35 6.78
N GLY A 187 3.24 -15.15 7.38
CA GLY A 187 4.50 -15.62 6.84
C GLY A 187 4.57 -17.15 6.72
N ARG A 188 4.04 -17.88 7.71
CA ARG A 188 3.93 -19.36 7.62
C ARG A 188 2.98 -19.79 6.50
N ARG A 189 1.80 -19.17 6.43
CA ARG A 189 0.81 -19.52 5.40
C ARG A 189 1.31 -19.18 4.00
N LEU A 190 1.93 -18.03 3.84
CA LEU A 190 2.50 -17.59 2.55
C LEU A 190 3.59 -18.57 2.08
N ARG A 191 4.45 -19.03 2.98
CA ARG A 191 5.47 -20.03 2.65
C ARG A 191 4.83 -21.33 2.15
N GLN A 192 3.80 -21.85 2.83
CA GLN A 192 3.07 -23.03 2.40
C GLN A 192 2.44 -22.88 1.00
N LEU A 193 1.94 -21.67 0.68
CA LEU A 193 1.32 -21.39 -0.61
C LEU A 193 2.35 -21.24 -1.75
N LEU A 194 3.59 -20.92 -1.43
CA LEU A 194 4.68 -20.72 -2.38
C LEU A 194 5.60 -21.92 -2.51
N GLU A 195 5.60 -22.84 -1.53
CA GLU A 195 6.31 -24.12 -1.66
C GLU A 195 5.62 -24.91 -2.77
N PRO A 196 6.35 -25.33 -3.84
CA PRO A 196 5.76 -26.19 -4.85
C PRO A 196 5.29 -27.46 -4.15
N GLU A 197 4.07 -27.91 -4.47
CA GLU A 197 3.56 -29.20 -4.06
C GLU A 197 4.63 -30.24 -4.46
N GLN A 198 5.42 -30.70 -3.49
CA GLN A 198 6.33 -31.82 -3.75
C GLN A 198 5.43 -32.98 -4.08
N ALA A 199 5.35 -33.28 -5.37
CA ALA A 199 4.61 -34.40 -5.90
C ALA A 199 4.97 -35.62 -5.04
N HIS A 200 3.95 -36.16 -4.38
CA HIS A 200 4.03 -37.48 -3.81
C HIS A 200 4.14 -38.45 -5.02
N ALA A 201 5.41 -38.81 -5.32
CA ALA A 201 5.71 -39.94 -6.17
C ALA A 201 5.66 -41.22 -5.33
#